data_c666868d2d5bc540956b6c3f46f26efe
#
_entry.id   c666868d2d5bc540956b6c3f46f26efe
#
_cell.length_a   1.000
_cell.length_b   1.000
_cell.length_c   1.000
_cell.angle_alpha   90.00
_cell.angle_beta   90.00
_cell.angle_gamma   90.00
#
_symmetry.space_group_name_H-M   'P 1'
#
loop_
_entity.id
_entity.type
_entity.pdbx_description
1 polymer ?
#
loop_
_entity_poly.entity_id
_entity_poly.type
_entity_poly.pdbx_seq_one_letter_code
_entity_poly.pdbx_strand_id
1 'polypeptide(L)'
;MKNNAKRWIAVGLALLIIIGSALTGFNKDIKEELGKSYVNKFSKKALIDEEVIRGTNSKEKIKVVDLSGVIQSDANSEFVIEDLKAAGEDPNVKGVILSVNSPGGSVYVSEQIAKEIKKLKEKQIPVYSVMREMAASGGYYVSAPTDRIYASNETLTGSIGVIMQMYSLEGLFEKYGIKEQNITSGKMKDAGSAGRDLSAEEKKYFEDLVDSAYKRFVKIVADGRSMSESDVKKIADGRVYDGSQALENGLIDKIGDLDSAIDDMTKENKLTDPMIVSTTSLGPSFMSFFQKAKDYRQGSSDLAIIKEFMDKNTLSPMYLYGGAYGK
;
A
#
# COMPACT_ATOMS: atom_id res chain seq x y z
N MET A 1 -25.73 -21.99 8.63
CA MET A 1 -24.88 -23.16 8.93
C MET A 1 -24.56 -24.10 7.75
N LYS A 2 -25.32 -24.14 6.65
CA LYS A 2 -25.05 -25.07 5.52
C LYS A 2 -23.90 -24.65 4.56
N ASN A 3 -23.44 -23.39 4.57
CA ASN A 3 -22.38 -22.93 3.66
C ASN A 3 -20.95 -23.26 4.15
N ASN A 4 -20.74 -23.38 5.45
CA ASN A 4 -19.40 -23.63 6.00
C ASN A 4 -18.93 -25.07 5.75
N ALA A 5 -19.85 -26.07 5.77
CA ALA A 5 -19.49 -27.46 5.49
C ALA A 5 -18.95 -27.67 4.06
N LYS A 6 -19.56 -26.99 3.05
CA LYS A 6 -19.07 -27.05 1.67
C LYS A 6 -17.70 -26.40 1.49
N ARG A 7 -17.41 -25.33 2.25
CA ARG A 7 -16.09 -24.65 2.26
C ARG A 7 -15.01 -25.56 2.86
N TRP A 8 -15.29 -26.20 3.99
CA TRP A 8 -14.36 -27.14 4.64
C TRP A 8 -14.10 -28.40 3.81
N ILE A 9 -15.11 -28.87 3.07
CA ILE A 9 -14.95 -29.98 2.11
C ILE A 9 -14.05 -29.55 0.94
N ALA A 10 -14.22 -28.34 0.41
CA ALA A 10 -13.37 -27.82 -0.67
C ALA A 10 -11.91 -27.63 -0.22
N VAL A 11 -11.68 -27.12 0.99
CA VAL A 11 -10.34 -27.00 1.60
C VAL A 11 -9.72 -28.38 1.84
N GLY A 12 -10.49 -29.34 2.33
CA GLY A 12 -10.05 -30.72 2.54
C GLY A 12 -9.66 -31.42 1.22
N LEU A 13 -10.47 -31.21 0.16
CA LEU A 13 -10.15 -31.73 -1.18
C LEU A 13 -8.91 -31.08 -1.79
N ALA A 14 -8.73 -29.76 -1.63
CA ALA A 14 -7.53 -29.05 -2.09
C ALA A 14 -6.28 -29.54 -1.36
N LEU A 15 -6.35 -29.76 -0.04
CA LEU A 15 -5.26 -30.35 0.76
C LEU A 15 -4.95 -31.79 0.33
N LEU A 16 -5.94 -32.61 0.05
CA LEU A 16 -5.75 -33.99 -0.43
C LEU A 16 -5.09 -34.02 -1.83
N ILE A 17 -5.45 -33.08 -2.72
CA ILE A 17 -4.82 -32.95 -4.03
C ILE A 17 -3.35 -32.51 -3.89
N ILE A 18 -3.05 -31.57 -2.99
CA ILE A 18 -1.68 -31.10 -2.72
C ILE A 18 -0.83 -32.24 -2.12
N ILE A 19 -1.37 -32.96 -1.13
CA ILE A 19 -0.68 -34.11 -0.50
C ILE A 19 -0.51 -35.26 -1.48
N GLY A 20 -1.54 -35.61 -2.25
CA GLY A 20 -1.49 -36.63 -3.29
C GLY A 20 -0.48 -36.30 -4.39
N SER A 21 -0.38 -35.04 -4.81
CA SER A 21 0.60 -34.57 -5.80
C SER A 21 2.04 -34.57 -5.27
N ALA A 22 2.23 -34.42 -3.96
CA ALA A 22 3.55 -34.54 -3.32
C ALA A 22 4.06 -35.96 -3.23
N LEU A 23 3.14 -36.93 -3.10
CA LEU A 23 3.45 -38.35 -2.96
C LEU A 23 3.63 -39.11 -4.29
N THR A 24 3.03 -38.61 -5.38
CA THR A 24 2.98 -39.35 -6.67
C THR A 24 3.94 -38.88 -7.74
N GLY A 25 4.82 -37.89 -7.47
CA GLY A 25 5.86 -37.47 -8.44
C GLY A 25 5.32 -36.91 -9.76
N PHE A 26 4.11 -36.35 -9.79
CA PHE A 26 3.46 -35.83 -11.00
C PHE A 26 4.28 -34.72 -11.65
N ASN A 27 4.37 -34.74 -12.98
CA ASN A 27 5.17 -33.88 -13.84
C ASN A 27 5.05 -32.38 -13.53
N LYS A 28 6.19 -31.71 -13.56
CA LYS A 28 6.38 -30.29 -13.21
C LYS A 28 5.48 -29.32 -13.99
N ASP A 29 5.16 -29.66 -15.23
CA ASP A 29 4.38 -28.82 -16.16
C ASP A 29 2.88 -28.77 -15.83
N ILE A 30 2.31 -29.90 -15.35
CA ILE A 30 0.92 -29.96 -14.88
C ILE A 30 0.75 -29.20 -13.56
N LYS A 31 1.80 -29.14 -12.71
CA LYS A 31 1.80 -28.36 -11.47
C LYS A 31 1.74 -26.85 -11.73
N GLU A 32 2.40 -26.36 -12.77
CA GLU A 32 2.38 -24.92 -13.10
C GLU A 32 1.05 -24.46 -13.70
N GLU A 33 0.45 -25.24 -14.56
CA GLU A 33 -0.80 -24.86 -15.25
C GLU A 33 -2.05 -25.04 -14.37
N LEU A 34 -2.18 -26.15 -13.68
CA LEU A 34 -3.27 -26.37 -12.71
C LEU A 34 -3.14 -25.47 -11.48
N GLY A 35 -1.90 -25.26 -10.98
CA GLY A 35 -1.63 -24.36 -9.86
C GLY A 35 -2.02 -22.92 -10.19
N LYS A 36 -1.60 -22.40 -11.35
CA LYS A 36 -1.88 -21.01 -11.74
C LYS A 36 -3.35 -20.77 -12.10
N SER A 37 -4.03 -21.71 -12.75
CA SER A 37 -5.42 -21.49 -13.19
C SER A 37 -6.44 -21.71 -12.06
N TYR A 38 -6.30 -22.76 -11.28
CA TYR A 38 -7.27 -23.08 -10.23
C TYR A 38 -6.98 -22.33 -8.91
N VAL A 39 -5.71 -22.16 -8.52
CA VAL A 39 -5.35 -21.34 -7.36
C VAL A 39 -5.72 -19.88 -7.60
N ASN A 40 -5.48 -19.31 -8.80
CA ASN A 40 -5.89 -17.92 -9.09
C ASN A 40 -7.42 -17.71 -9.14
N LYS A 41 -8.20 -18.69 -9.57
CA LYS A 41 -9.65 -18.55 -9.71
C LYS A 41 -10.42 -18.88 -8.42
N PHE A 42 -9.90 -19.82 -7.62
CA PHE A 42 -10.46 -20.17 -6.31
C PHE A 42 -9.88 -19.35 -5.16
N SER A 43 -8.61 -18.90 -5.23
CA SER A 43 -7.98 -18.14 -4.15
C SER A 43 -8.47 -16.69 -4.08
N LYS A 44 -8.75 -16.01 -5.22
CA LYS A 44 -9.20 -14.61 -5.18
C LYS A 44 -10.58 -14.41 -4.53
N LYS A 45 -11.49 -15.38 -4.57
CA LYS A 45 -12.83 -15.26 -4.01
C LYS A 45 -13.07 -16.07 -2.72
N ALA A 46 -12.21 -17.05 -2.42
CA ALA A 46 -12.35 -17.92 -1.23
C ALA A 46 -11.47 -17.49 -0.05
N LEU A 47 -10.55 -16.53 -0.26
CA LEU A 47 -9.62 -16.02 0.76
C LEU A 47 -10.02 -14.64 1.31
N ILE A 48 -11.10 -14.05 0.81
CA ILE A 48 -11.66 -12.80 1.31
C ILE A 48 -12.83 -13.19 2.23
N ASP A 49 -12.62 -13.11 3.51
CA ASP A 49 -13.69 -13.30 4.50
C ASP A 49 -14.07 -11.94 5.07
N GLU A 50 -15.36 -11.57 4.94
CA GLU A 50 -15.89 -10.37 5.57
C GLU A 50 -16.15 -10.69 7.05
N GLU A 51 -15.45 -10.01 7.94
CA GLU A 51 -15.73 -10.02 9.37
C GLU A 51 -16.70 -8.89 9.71
N VAL A 52 -17.79 -9.23 10.38
CA VAL A 52 -18.76 -8.23 10.86
C VAL A 52 -18.25 -7.66 12.18
N ILE A 53 -17.96 -6.36 12.18
CA ILE A 53 -17.51 -5.62 13.38
C ILE A 53 -18.73 -5.28 14.25
N ARG A 54 -19.79 -4.69 13.66
CA ARG A 54 -21.05 -4.34 14.34
C ARG A 54 -22.18 -4.11 13.33
N GLY A 55 -23.41 -3.95 13.82
CA GLY A 55 -24.61 -3.68 13.01
C GLY A 55 -25.23 -4.94 12.39
N THR A 56 -26.48 -4.85 12.03
CA THR A 56 -27.27 -6.03 11.56
C THR A 56 -27.86 -5.85 10.17
N ASN A 57 -27.91 -4.62 9.64
CA ASN A 57 -28.53 -4.35 8.35
C ASN A 57 -27.57 -4.66 7.18
N SER A 58 -27.63 -5.89 6.67
CA SER A 58 -26.78 -6.34 5.56
C SER A 58 -27.08 -5.68 4.20
N LYS A 59 -28.14 -4.91 4.07
CA LYS A 59 -28.46 -4.12 2.87
C LYS A 59 -27.82 -2.73 2.88
N GLU A 60 -27.33 -2.32 4.02
CA GLU A 60 -26.59 -1.07 4.22
C GLU A 60 -25.27 -1.39 4.89
N LYS A 61 -24.21 -1.52 4.09
CA LYS A 61 -22.86 -1.83 4.59
C LYS A 61 -22.00 -0.60 4.61
N ILE A 62 -21.20 -0.44 5.68
CA ILE A 62 -20.00 0.41 5.68
C ILE A 62 -18.81 -0.53 5.67
N LYS A 63 -17.97 -0.43 4.64
CA LYS A 63 -16.82 -1.29 4.49
C LYS A 63 -15.55 -0.60 5.02
N VAL A 64 -14.89 -1.25 5.95
CA VAL A 64 -13.59 -0.80 6.48
C VAL A 64 -12.49 -1.55 5.72
N VAL A 65 -11.64 -0.79 5.02
CA VAL A 65 -10.49 -1.29 4.26
C VAL A 65 -9.22 -0.89 5.01
N ASP A 66 -8.39 -1.86 5.40
CA ASP A 66 -7.15 -1.62 6.14
C ASP A 66 -5.95 -1.45 5.20
N LEU A 67 -5.29 -0.30 5.29
CA LEU A 67 -4.04 -0.01 4.60
C LEU A 67 -2.92 0.13 5.63
N SER A 68 -2.18 -0.94 5.87
CA SER A 68 -1.12 -0.99 6.88
C SER A 68 0.24 -1.32 6.27
N GLY A 69 1.30 -0.68 6.80
CA GLY A 69 2.68 -0.88 6.37
C GLY A 69 3.09 -0.04 5.16
N VAL A 70 4.23 -0.39 4.55
CA VAL A 70 4.78 0.33 3.40
C VAL A 70 3.91 0.05 2.16
N ILE A 71 3.57 1.11 1.44
CA ILE A 71 2.83 1.00 0.17
C ILE A 71 3.80 0.61 -0.93
N GLN A 72 3.69 -0.61 -1.43
CA GLN A 72 4.59 -1.15 -2.46
C GLN A 72 3.87 -2.18 -3.33
N SER A 73 4.51 -2.63 -4.42
CA SER A 73 3.94 -3.66 -5.29
C SER A 73 4.04 -5.03 -4.64
N ASP A 74 3.13 -5.30 -3.71
CA ASP A 74 3.04 -6.55 -2.96
C ASP A 74 1.58 -7.01 -2.79
N ALA A 75 1.42 -8.20 -2.22
CA ALA A 75 0.10 -8.79 -2.02
C ALA A 75 -0.81 -7.97 -1.11
N ASN A 76 -0.25 -7.20 -0.16
CA ASN A 76 -1.02 -6.36 0.75
C ASN A 76 -1.62 -5.16 0.03
N SER A 77 -0.82 -4.43 -0.73
CA SER A 77 -1.29 -3.28 -1.53
C SER A 77 -2.23 -3.72 -2.65
N GLU A 78 -1.97 -4.85 -3.31
CA GLU A 78 -2.89 -5.44 -4.29
C GLU A 78 -4.23 -5.81 -3.66
N PHE A 79 -4.22 -6.37 -2.44
CA PHE A 79 -5.43 -6.68 -1.70
C PHE A 79 -6.26 -5.44 -1.41
N VAL A 80 -5.65 -4.35 -0.94
CA VAL A 80 -6.34 -3.07 -0.71
C VAL A 80 -7.00 -2.54 -1.99
N ILE A 81 -6.30 -2.58 -3.13
CA ILE A 81 -6.85 -2.15 -4.42
C ILE A 81 -8.05 -3.01 -4.83
N GLU A 82 -7.95 -4.34 -4.71
CA GLU A 82 -9.05 -5.25 -5.05
C GLU A 82 -10.23 -5.12 -4.07
N ASP A 83 -9.96 -4.82 -2.80
CA ASP A 83 -11.00 -4.63 -1.78
C ASP A 83 -11.79 -3.34 -2.01
N LEU A 84 -11.12 -2.25 -2.41
CA LEU A 84 -11.77 -1.01 -2.84
C LEU A 84 -12.63 -1.22 -4.11
N LYS A 85 -12.14 -2.00 -5.08
CA LYS A 85 -12.91 -2.35 -6.27
C LYS A 85 -14.16 -3.16 -5.90
N ALA A 86 -13.99 -4.18 -5.06
CA ALA A 86 -15.10 -5.02 -4.59
C ALA A 86 -16.15 -4.20 -3.83
N ALA A 87 -15.74 -3.21 -3.04
CA ALA A 87 -16.64 -2.27 -2.38
C ALA A 87 -17.49 -1.49 -3.39
N GLY A 88 -16.90 -1.09 -4.52
CA GLY A 88 -17.63 -0.39 -5.59
C GLY A 88 -18.53 -1.28 -6.44
N GLU A 89 -18.45 -2.61 -6.31
CA GLU A 89 -19.27 -3.60 -7.01
C GLU A 89 -20.41 -4.17 -6.15
N ASP A 90 -20.32 -4.05 -4.80
CA ASP A 90 -21.39 -4.49 -3.90
C ASP A 90 -22.47 -3.41 -3.78
N PRO A 91 -23.71 -3.64 -4.28
CA PRO A 91 -24.79 -2.66 -4.20
C PRO A 91 -25.24 -2.35 -2.77
N ASN A 92 -24.88 -3.18 -1.80
CA ASN A 92 -25.19 -2.98 -0.39
C ASN A 92 -24.17 -2.07 0.31
N VAL A 93 -22.99 -1.83 -0.27
CA VAL A 93 -22.00 -0.90 0.28
C VAL A 93 -22.49 0.54 0.07
N LYS A 94 -22.67 1.26 1.18
CA LYS A 94 -23.17 2.65 1.24
C LYS A 94 -22.09 3.64 1.66
N GLY A 95 -20.91 3.14 2.05
CA GLY A 95 -19.75 3.93 2.39
C GLY A 95 -18.53 3.07 2.60
N VAL A 96 -17.35 3.67 2.45
CA VAL A 96 -16.06 3.03 2.66
C VAL A 96 -15.25 3.86 3.66
N ILE A 97 -14.62 3.19 4.61
CA ILE A 97 -13.65 3.81 5.51
C ILE A 97 -12.29 3.19 5.25
N LEU A 98 -11.35 4.01 4.77
CA LEU A 98 -9.95 3.62 4.61
C LEU A 98 -9.22 3.85 5.94
N SER A 99 -8.89 2.76 6.64
CA SER A 99 -8.09 2.78 7.87
C SER A 99 -6.61 2.76 7.51
N VAL A 100 -5.88 3.85 7.75
CA VAL A 100 -4.50 4.03 7.28
C VAL A 100 -3.52 3.97 8.43
N ASN A 101 -2.53 3.06 8.34
CA ASN A 101 -1.35 3.02 9.21
C ASN A 101 -0.09 2.78 8.37
N SER A 102 0.39 3.83 7.68
CA SER A 102 1.42 3.71 6.65
C SER A 102 2.40 4.88 6.65
N PRO A 103 3.72 4.63 6.56
CA PRO A 103 4.72 5.67 6.30
C PRO A 103 4.74 6.15 4.84
N GLY A 104 3.91 5.57 3.97
CA GLY A 104 3.93 5.79 2.54
C GLY A 104 4.67 4.72 1.77
N GLY A 105 5.18 5.07 0.59
CA GLY A 105 5.92 4.13 -0.28
C GLY A 105 5.91 4.51 -1.75
N SER A 106 5.63 3.53 -2.62
CA SER A 106 5.66 3.70 -4.08
C SER A 106 4.65 4.73 -4.57
N VAL A 107 5.14 5.69 -5.36
CA VAL A 107 4.31 6.69 -6.06
C VAL A 107 3.24 6.00 -6.92
N TYR A 108 3.66 4.97 -7.68
CA TYR A 108 2.76 4.24 -8.57
C TYR A 108 1.61 3.55 -7.82
N VAL A 109 1.93 2.82 -6.75
CA VAL A 109 0.91 2.07 -5.99
C VAL A 109 -0.02 3.02 -5.25
N SER A 110 0.50 4.12 -4.68
CA SER A 110 -0.31 5.17 -4.05
C SER A 110 -1.30 5.79 -5.05
N GLU A 111 -0.86 6.01 -6.31
CA GLU A 111 -1.74 6.49 -7.38
C GLU A 111 -2.83 5.47 -7.73
N GLN A 112 -2.52 4.16 -7.78
CA GLN A 112 -3.54 3.14 -8.06
C GLN A 112 -4.61 3.09 -6.97
N ILE A 113 -4.22 3.17 -5.69
CA ILE A 113 -5.18 3.23 -4.56
C ILE A 113 -6.05 4.50 -4.68
N ALA A 114 -5.43 5.67 -4.90
CA ALA A 114 -6.16 6.93 -5.05
C ALA A 114 -7.14 6.91 -6.25
N LYS A 115 -6.81 6.22 -7.33
CA LYS A 115 -7.73 6.00 -8.46
C LYS A 115 -8.97 5.21 -8.08
N GLU A 116 -8.83 4.14 -7.28
CA GLU A 116 -10.01 3.37 -6.84
C GLU A 116 -10.88 4.20 -5.89
N ILE A 117 -10.29 5.00 -5.00
CA ILE A 117 -11.03 5.95 -4.16
C ILE A 117 -11.83 6.92 -5.02
N LYS A 118 -11.21 7.50 -6.06
CA LYS A 118 -11.92 8.38 -6.99
C LYS A 118 -13.10 7.71 -7.69
N LYS A 119 -12.94 6.45 -8.14
CA LYS A 119 -14.02 5.67 -8.77
C LYS A 119 -15.19 5.41 -7.81
N LEU A 120 -14.91 5.17 -6.52
CA LEU A 120 -15.97 5.05 -5.51
C LEU A 120 -16.76 6.35 -5.38
N LYS A 121 -16.07 7.49 -5.30
CA LYS A 121 -16.71 8.80 -5.25
C LYS A 121 -17.51 9.11 -6.53
N GLU A 122 -17.03 8.77 -7.72
CA GLU A 122 -17.77 8.87 -8.98
C GLU A 122 -19.06 8.04 -8.97
N LYS A 123 -19.08 6.93 -8.24
CA LYS A 123 -20.28 6.11 -7.98
C LYS A 123 -21.16 6.62 -6.83
N GLN A 124 -20.83 7.79 -6.26
CA GLN A 124 -21.53 8.38 -5.11
C GLN A 124 -21.45 7.51 -3.83
N ILE A 125 -20.41 6.70 -3.71
CA ILE A 125 -20.08 5.98 -2.49
C ILE A 125 -19.10 6.85 -1.69
N PRO A 126 -19.51 7.42 -0.54
CA PRO A 126 -18.62 8.27 0.27
C PRO A 126 -17.45 7.45 0.80
N VAL A 127 -16.27 8.06 0.79
CA VAL A 127 -15.03 7.46 1.29
C VAL A 127 -14.45 8.35 2.36
N TYR A 128 -14.31 7.85 3.59
CA TYR A 128 -13.63 8.52 4.68
C TYR A 128 -12.26 7.87 4.93
N SER A 129 -11.29 8.64 5.38
CA SER A 129 -10.00 8.13 5.84
C SER A 129 -9.90 8.28 7.35
N VAL A 130 -9.47 7.22 8.01
CA VAL A 130 -9.13 7.22 9.45
C VAL A 130 -7.64 6.91 9.57
N MET A 131 -6.88 7.91 9.98
CA MET A 131 -5.45 7.78 10.21
C MET A 131 -5.21 7.22 11.61
N ARG A 132 -4.47 6.12 11.70
CA ARG A 132 -4.10 5.51 12.98
C ARG A 132 -2.83 6.15 13.54
N GLU A 133 -1.83 5.36 13.88
CA GLU A 133 -0.56 5.83 14.42
C GLU A 133 0.19 6.73 13.40
N MET A 134 0.17 6.34 12.12
CA MET A 134 0.86 7.06 11.06
C MET A 134 0.08 7.00 9.74
N ALA A 135 -0.04 8.13 9.07
CA ALA A 135 -0.51 8.20 7.68
C ALA A 135 0.28 9.30 6.96
N ALA A 136 1.56 9.02 6.72
CA ALA A 136 2.51 9.98 6.20
C ALA A 136 2.83 9.72 4.71
N SER A 137 3.21 10.77 3.99
CA SER A 137 3.68 10.70 2.61
C SER A 137 2.68 9.96 1.71
N GLY A 138 2.98 8.77 1.14
CA GLY A 138 2.02 7.97 0.37
C GLY A 138 0.73 7.64 1.14
N GLY A 139 0.80 7.47 2.47
CA GLY A 139 -0.37 7.31 3.34
C GLY A 139 -1.26 8.55 3.35
N TYR A 140 -0.67 9.75 3.35
CA TYR A 140 -1.40 10.99 3.18
C TYR A 140 -1.91 11.17 1.75
N TYR A 141 -1.09 10.81 0.73
CA TYR A 141 -1.47 10.87 -0.67
C TYR A 141 -2.78 10.15 -0.97
N VAL A 142 -2.98 8.96 -0.40
CA VAL A 142 -4.20 8.18 -0.60
C VAL A 142 -5.36 8.69 0.25
N SER A 143 -5.09 9.34 1.38
CA SER A 143 -6.11 9.92 2.25
C SER A 143 -6.63 11.26 1.72
N ALA A 144 -5.78 12.06 1.11
CA ALA A 144 -6.11 13.41 0.64
C ALA A 144 -7.37 13.51 -0.25
N PRO A 145 -7.63 12.57 -1.21
CA PRO A 145 -8.81 12.62 -2.07
C PRO A 145 -10.11 12.11 -1.43
N THR A 146 -10.09 11.62 -0.18
CA THR A 146 -11.29 11.13 0.51
C THR A 146 -12.22 12.29 0.92
N ASP A 147 -13.48 11.99 1.23
CA ASP A 147 -14.47 13.03 1.54
C ASP A 147 -14.28 13.62 2.94
N ARG A 148 -13.76 12.82 3.87
CA ARG A 148 -13.35 13.24 5.22
C ARG A 148 -12.14 12.50 5.70
N ILE A 149 -11.34 13.17 6.51
CA ILE A 149 -10.12 12.62 7.12
C ILE A 149 -10.18 12.82 8.64
N TYR A 150 -10.06 11.71 9.36
CA TYR A 150 -9.99 11.66 10.82
C TYR A 150 -8.58 11.25 11.26
N ALA A 151 -8.11 11.85 12.36
CA ALA A 151 -6.87 11.46 13.02
C ALA A 151 -6.98 11.66 14.53
N SER A 152 -6.19 10.96 15.33
CA SER A 152 -6.00 11.31 16.73
C SER A 152 -5.03 12.49 16.85
N ASN A 153 -4.96 13.14 18.02
CA ASN A 153 -3.96 14.19 18.26
C ASN A 153 -2.52 13.67 18.06
N GLU A 154 -2.28 12.41 18.40
CA GLU A 154 -0.95 11.77 18.38
C GLU A 154 -0.61 11.11 17.03
N THR A 155 -1.51 11.14 16.05
CA THR A 155 -1.26 10.62 14.71
C THR A 155 -0.17 11.43 14.02
N LEU A 156 0.82 10.77 13.44
CA LEU A 156 1.80 11.42 12.58
C LEU A 156 1.34 11.37 11.12
N THR A 157 1.24 12.55 10.48
CA THR A 157 0.76 12.66 9.10
C THR A 157 1.52 13.72 8.31
N GLY A 158 1.05 14.09 7.11
CA GLY A 158 1.75 15.02 6.23
C GLY A 158 2.91 14.34 5.50
N SER A 159 4.15 14.78 5.71
CA SER A 159 5.31 14.35 4.90
C SER A 159 5.02 14.46 3.40
N ILE A 160 4.40 15.58 2.99
CA ILE A 160 4.05 15.85 1.60
C ILE A 160 5.33 16.20 0.87
N GLY A 161 5.88 15.20 0.18
CA GLY A 161 7.17 15.28 -0.49
C GLY A 161 7.49 14.02 -1.25
N VAL A 162 8.58 14.07 -2.03
CA VAL A 162 9.07 12.94 -2.84
C VAL A 162 10.54 12.76 -2.59
N ILE A 163 10.97 11.56 -2.39
CA ILE A 163 12.38 11.19 -2.28
C ILE A 163 12.74 10.15 -3.33
N MET A 164 13.94 10.28 -3.90
CA MET A 164 14.63 9.21 -4.63
C MET A 164 15.98 9.02 -3.96
N GLN A 165 16.15 7.90 -3.27
CA GLN A 165 17.37 7.59 -2.53
C GLN A 165 18.29 6.72 -3.37
N MET A 166 19.56 7.11 -3.46
CA MET A 166 20.62 6.39 -4.14
C MET A 166 21.85 6.36 -3.25
N TYR A 167 22.67 5.33 -3.40
CA TYR A 167 23.95 5.20 -2.71
C TYR A 167 25.07 5.10 -3.74
N SER A 168 26.16 5.82 -3.51
CA SER A 168 27.41 5.64 -4.25
C SER A 168 28.33 4.71 -3.48
N LEU A 169 28.78 3.66 -4.13
CA LEU A 169 29.79 2.72 -3.64
C LEU A 169 31.16 2.94 -4.30
N GLU A 170 31.35 4.05 -5.03
CA GLU A 170 32.57 4.35 -5.79
C GLU A 170 33.84 4.19 -4.91
N GLY A 171 33.90 4.87 -3.77
CA GLY A 171 35.03 4.77 -2.86
C GLY A 171 35.25 3.37 -2.26
N LEU A 172 34.16 2.58 -2.11
CA LEU A 172 34.26 1.18 -1.69
C LEU A 172 34.88 0.33 -2.81
N PHE A 173 34.45 0.50 -4.03
CA PHE A 173 34.96 -0.21 -5.20
C PHE A 173 36.44 0.11 -5.44
N GLU A 174 36.82 1.38 -5.36
CA GLU A 174 38.22 1.80 -5.44
C GLU A 174 39.12 1.12 -4.38
N LYS A 175 38.65 1.12 -3.12
CA LYS A 175 39.37 0.49 -2.00
C LYS A 175 39.67 -0.98 -2.21
N TYR A 176 38.75 -1.71 -2.87
CA TYR A 176 38.88 -3.15 -3.12
C TYR A 176 39.33 -3.49 -4.53
N GLY A 177 39.70 -2.48 -5.35
CA GLY A 177 40.19 -2.68 -6.72
C GLY A 177 39.11 -3.19 -7.67
N ILE A 178 37.80 -3.00 -7.34
CA ILE A 178 36.66 -3.39 -8.18
C ILE A 178 36.49 -2.28 -9.22
N LYS A 179 36.35 -2.66 -10.49
CA LYS A 179 36.06 -1.73 -11.59
C LYS A 179 34.77 -2.12 -12.25
N GLU A 180 33.75 -1.26 -12.17
CA GLU A 180 32.52 -1.41 -12.95
C GLU A 180 32.78 -0.97 -14.40
N GLN A 181 32.35 -1.79 -15.36
CA GLN A 181 32.48 -1.49 -16.80
C GLN A 181 31.12 -1.71 -17.46
N ASN A 182 30.40 -0.62 -17.72
CA ASN A 182 29.10 -0.64 -18.37
C ASN A 182 29.26 -0.35 -19.87
N ILE A 183 28.79 -1.26 -20.73
CA ILE A 183 28.68 -1.04 -22.16
C ILE A 183 27.21 -0.70 -22.46
N THR A 184 26.97 0.55 -22.80
CA THR A 184 25.60 1.09 -22.90
C THR A 184 25.30 1.58 -24.31
N SER A 185 24.02 1.49 -24.71
CA SER A 185 23.54 2.03 -25.99
C SER A 185 23.28 3.54 -25.96
N GLY A 186 23.34 4.17 -24.79
CA GLY A 186 23.09 5.60 -24.64
C GLY A 186 23.62 6.15 -23.33
N LYS A 187 23.96 7.43 -23.33
CA LYS A 187 24.65 8.15 -22.23
C LYS A 187 23.96 8.03 -20.88
N MET A 188 22.62 7.98 -20.84
CA MET A 188 21.84 7.92 -19.60
C MET A 188 21.43 6.49 -19.21
N LYS A 189 21.94 5.45 -19.91
CA LYS A 189 21.46 4.09 -19.67
C LYS A 189 21.94 3.49 -18.35
N ASP A 190 23.07 3.96 -17.83
CA ASP A 190 23.65 3.58 -16.54
C ASP A 190 23.54 4.70 -15.49
N ALA A 191 22.70 5.70 -15.75
CA ALA A 191 22.43 6.77 -14.80
C ALA A 191 21.93 6.18 -13.47
N GLY A 192 22.53 6.61 -12.35
CA GLY A 192 22.22 6.08 -11.02
C GLY A 192 22.91 4.75 -10.68
N SER A 193 23.89 4.29 -11.48
CA SER A 193 24.77 3.17 -11.10
C SER A 193 25.40 3.43 -9.73
N ALA A 194 25.41 2.42 -8.86
CA ALA A 194 26.03 2.51 -7.55
C ALA A 194 27.57 2.48 -7.62
N GLY A 195 28.15 2.09 -8.74
CA GLY A 195 29.62 1.97 -8.91
C GLY A 195 30.34 3.29 -9.12
N ARG A 196 29.64 4.40 -9.24
CA ARG A 196 30.18 5.74 -9.41
C ARG A 196 29.24 6.81 -8.88
N ASP A 197 29.76 8.00 -8.63
CA ASP A 197 28.95 9.15 -8.29
C ASP A 197 28.11 9.63 -9.48
N LEU A 198 27.00 10.30 -9.17
CA LEU A 198 26.16 10.93 -10.19
C LEU A 198 26.87 12.11 -10.85
N SER A 199 26.78 12.19 -12.15
CA SER A 199 27.13 13.41 -12.88
C SER A 199 26.09 14.52 -12.59
N ALA A 200 26.46 15.77 -12.84
CA ALA A 200 25.57 16.92 -12.68
C ALA A 200 24.30 16.80 -13.58
N GLU A 201 24.45 16.22 -14.78
CA GLU A 201 23.36 15.99 -15.72
C GLU A 201 22.38 14.92 -15.21
N GLU A 202 22.91 13.82 -14.67
CA GLU A 202 22.08 12.75 -14.06
C GLU A 202 21.34 13.25 -12.82
N LYS A 203 22.04 14.02 -11.98
CA LYS A 203 21.41 14.65 -10.81
C LYS A 203 20.24 15.53 -11.24
N LYS A 204 20.44 16.40 -12.23
CA LYS A 204 19.37 17.25 -12.77
C LYS A 204 18.20 16.43 -13.33
N TYR A 205 18.50 15.35 -14.05
CA TYR A 205 17.49 14.45 -14.59
C TYR A 205 16.63 13.81 -13.48
N PHE A 206 17.25 13.33 -12.40
CA PHE A 206 16.52 12.76 -11.27
C PHE A 206 15.75 13.81 -10.46
N GLU A 207 16.29 15.02 -10.30
CA GLU A 207 15.59 16.15 -9.70
C GLU A 207 14.31 16.49 -10.48
N ASP A 208 14.34 16.46 -11.81
CA ASP A 208 13.16 16.71 -12.66
C ASP A 208 12.09 15.60 -12.50
N LEU A 209 12.49 14.35 -12.32
CA LEU A 209 11.56 13.24 -12.02
C LEU A 209 10.91 13.41 -10.64
N VAL A 210 11.68 13.76 -9.62
CA VAL A 210 11.20 14.05 -8.26
C VAL A 210 10.24 15.24 -8.28
N ASP A 211 10.60 16.34 -8.94
CA ASP A 211 9.75 17.54 -9.05
C ASP A 211 8.43 17.24 -9.78
N SER A 212 8.47 16.44 -10.83
CA SER A 212 7.27 15.99 -11.54
C SER A 212 6.32 15.18 -10.62
N ALA A 213 6.84 14.28 -9.81
CA ALA A 213 6.04 13.53 -8.84
C ALA A 213 5.54 14.43 -7.69
N TYR A 214 6.37 15.37 -7.22
CA TYR A 214 6.00 16.35 -6.21
C TYR A 214 4.83 17.24 -6.66
N LYS A 215 4.85 17.74 -7.89
CA LYS A 215 3.76 18.54 -8.46
C LYS A 215 2.44 17.75 -8.47
N ARG A 216 2.47 16.47 -8.78
CA ARG A 216 1.27 15.61 -8.71
C ARG A 216 0.79 15.43 -7.26
N PHE A 217 1.72 15.31 -6.29
CA PHE A 217 1.34 15.23 -4.90
C PHE A 217 0.69 16.54 -4.42
N VAL A 218 1.30 17.68 -4.70
CA VAL A 218 0.71 19.00 -4.37
C VAL A 218 -0.70 19.12 -4.97
N LYS A 219 -0.86 18.72 -6.23
CA LYS A 219 -2.15 18.79 -6.90
C LYS A 219 -3.23 17.91 -6.25
N ILE A 220 -2.94 16.66 -5.91
CA ILE A 220 -3.95 15.77 -5.29
C ILE A 220 -4.36 16.28 -3.90
N VAL A 221 -3.41 16.89 -3.16
CA VAL A 221 -3.72 17.53 -1.88
C VAL A 221 -4.58 18.78 -2.10
N ALA A 222 -4.21 19.66 -3.03
CA ALA A 222 -4.96 20.86 -3.35
C ALA A 222 -6.41 20.53 -3.74
N ASP A 223 -6.58 19.57 -4.67
CA ASP A 223 -7.89 19.11 -5.13
C ASP A 223 -8.70 18.47 -3.98
N GLY A 224 -8.07 17.59 -3.18
CA GLY A 224 -8.75 16.86 -2.12
C GLY A 224 -9.09 17.69 -0.88
N ARG A 225 -8.28 18.71 -0.58
CA ARG A 225 -8.47 19.58 0.58
C ARG A 225 -9.07 20.94 0.24
N SER A 226 -9.46 21.17 -1.03
CA SER A 226 -9.99 22.46 -1.51
C SER A 226 -9.05 23.64 -1.20
N MET A 227 -7.74 23.41 -1.31
CA MET A 227 -6.68 24.38 -1.08
C MET A 227 -6.09 24.88 -2.40
N SER A 228 -5.50 26.09 -2.42
CA SER A 228 -4.66 26.48 -3.55
C SER A 228 -3.34 25.68 -3.55
N GLU A 229 -2.79 25.38 -4.73
CA GLU A 229 -1.46 24.73 -4.79
C GLU A 229 -0.37 25.57 -4.10
N SER A 230 -0.53 26.90 -4.09
CA SER A 230 0.40 27.80 -3.41
C SER A 230 0.35 27.64 -1.89
N ASP A 231 -0.84 27.41 -1.31
CA ASP A 231 -0.98 27.17 0.13
C ASP A 231 -0.48 25.78 0.51
N VAL A 232 -0.80 24.77 -0.30
CA VAL A 232 -0.24 23.43 -0.10
C VAL A 232 1.29 23.47 -0.10
N LYS A 233 1.93 24.19 -1.02
CA LYS A 233 3.40 24.30 -1.08
C LYS A 233 4.04 24.89 0.16
N LYS A 234 3.33 25.73 0.93
CA LYS A 234 3.84 26.29 2.20
C LYS A 234 4.01 25.24 3.29
N ILE A 235 3.24 24.15 3.21
CA ILE A 235 3.20 23.07 4.19
C ILE A 235 3.70 21.73 3.63
N ALA A 236 4.15 21.71 2.37
CA ALA A 236 4.56 20.52 1.63
C ALA A 236 6.08 20.49 1.39
N ASP A 237 6.87 20.65 2.45
CA ASP A 237 8.34 20.57 2.42
C ASP A 237 8.88 19.21 2.91
N GLY A 238 8.00 18.22 3.07
CA GLY A 238 8.36 16.88 3.52
C GLY A 238 8.29 16.68 5.03
N ARG A 239 7.98 17.73 5.81
CA ARG A 239 7.82 17.60 7.28
C ARG A 239 6.56 16.83 7.65
N VAL A 240 6.60 16.18 8.82
CA VAL A 240 5.41 15.57 9.44
C VAL A 240 4.71 16.57 10.36
N TYR A 241 3.45 16.29 10.61
CA TYR A 241 2.58 17.01 11.53
C TYR A 241 1.93 16.00 12.48
N ASP A 242 1.70 16.39 13.73
CA ASP A 242 0.74 15.69 14.58
C ASP A 242 -0.70 15.98 14.14
N GLY A 243 -1.67 15.27 14.72
CA GLY A 243 -3.07 15.44 14.33
C GLY A 243 -3.61 16.84 14.58
N SER A 244 -3.20 17.51 15.67
CA SER A 244 -3.61 18.88 15.98
C SER A 244 -3.09 19.87 14.95
N GLN A 245 -1.80 19.79 14.61
CA GLN A 245 -1.17 20.60 13.56
C GLN A 245 -1.78 20.34 12.19
N ALA A 246 -2.10 19.07 11.90
CA ALA A 246 -2.74 18.68 10.65
C ALA A 246 -4.16 19.29 10.52
N LEU A 247 -4.90 19.35 11.62
CA LEU A 247 -6.20 20.02 11.67
C LEU A 247 -6.08 21.54 11.42
N GLU A 248 -5.13 22.19 12.10
CA GLU A 248 -4.86 23.62 11.94
C GLU A 248 -4.45 23.97 10.50
N ASN A 249 -3.67 23.09 9.87
CA ASN A 249 -3.22 23.25 8.48
C ASN A 249 -4.26 22.84 7.43
N GLY A 250 -5.45 22.36 7.83
CA GLY A 250 -6.49 21.91 6.93
C GLY A 250 -6.19 20.56 6.24
N LEU A 251 -5.20 19.82 6.74
CA LEU A 251 -4.83 18.52 6.19
C LEU A 251 -5.78 17.40 6.62
N ILE A 252 -6.50 17.58 7.73
CA ILE A 252 -7.57 16.68 8.19
C ILE A 252 -8.83 17.47 8.52
N ASP A 253 -9.96 16.79 8.68
CA ASP A 253 -11.26 17.43 8.93
C ASP A 253 -11.65 17.37 10.40
N LYS A 254 -11.21 16.35 11.15
CA LYS A 254 -11.67 16.14 12.52
C LYS A 254 -10.67 15.31 13.33
N ILE A 255 -10.48 15.69 14.58
CA ILE A 255 -9.89 14.80 15.57
C ILE A 255 -10.91 13.73 15.93
N GLY A 256 -10.56 12.47 15.76
CA GLY A 256 -11.45 11.32 15.97
C GLY A 256 -10.80 10.01 15.56
N ASP A 257 -11.57 8.95 15.67
CA ASP A 257 -11.17 7.56 15.46
C ASP A 257 -12.13 6.84 14.51
N LEU A 258 -11.99 5.52 14.40
CA LEU A 258 -12.84 4.70 13.53
C LEU A 258 -14.31 4.76 13.94
N ASP A 259 -14.62 4.75 15.24
CA ASP A 259 -15.99 4.81 15.71
C ASP A 259 -16.63 6.16 15.38
N SER A 260 -15.90 7.26 15.57
CA SER A 260 -16.32 8.61 15.17
C SER A 260 -16.62 8.70 13.68
N ALA A 261 -15.77 8.10 12.84
CA ALA A 261 -15.96 8.09 11.39
C ALA A 261 -17.16 7.25 10.95
N ILE A 262 -17.39 6.09 11.60
CA ILE A 262 -18.57 5.23 11.34
C ILE A 262 -19.84 5.96 11.74
N ASP A 263 -19.86 6.60 12.91
CA ASP A 263 -21.04 7.28 13.42
C ASP A 263 -21.42 8.51 12.55
N ASP A 264 -20.42 9.31 12.17
CA ASP A 264 -20.62 10.44 11.26
C ASP A 264 -21.09 9.95 9.86
N MET A 265 -20.47 8.91 9.29
CA MET A 265 -20.88 8.34 8.00
C MET A 265 -22.31 7.78 8.06
N THR A 266 -22.67 7.08 9.14
CA THR A 266 -24.01 6.55 9.36
C THR A 266 -25.04 7.67 9.39
N LYS A 267 -24.77 8.72 10.15
CA LYS A 267 -25.68 9.88 10.34
C LYS A 267 -25.82 10.68 9.05
N GLU A 268 -24.73 11.01 8.39
CA GLU A 268 -24.72 11.87 7.19
C GLU A 268 -25.38 11.18 5.99
N ASN A 269 -25.22 9.87 5.88
CA ASN A 269 -25.85 9.07 4.82
C ASN A 269 -27.22 8.48 5.22
N LYS A 270 -27.73 8.85 6.41
CA LYS A 270 -29.04 8.43 6.93
C LYS A 270 -29.24 6.90 6.94
N LEU A 271 -28.18 6.19 7.27
CA LEU A 271 -28.19 4.73 7.36
C LEU A 271 -28.83 4.28 8.69
N THR A 272 -29.47 3.12 8.67
CA THR A 272 -30.14 2.56 9.86
C THR A 272 -29.49 1.25 10.26
N ASP A 273 -28.78 1.24 11.38
CA ASP A 273 -28.02 0.08 11.92
C ASP A 273 -27.16 -0.61 10.84
N PRO A 274 -26.32 0.16 10.08
CA PRO A 274 -25.56 -0.41 8.99
C PRO A 274 -24.64 -1.52 9.48
N MET A 275 -24.49 -2.56 8.66
CA MET A 275 -23.52 -3.61 8.93
C MET A 275 -22.12 -3.09 8.63
N ILE A 276 -21.28 -2.95 9.65
CA ILE A 276 -19.87 -2.56 9.50
C ILE A 276 -19.07 -3.83 9.26
N VAL A 277 -18.41 -3.90 8.12
CA VAL A 277 -17.63 -5.07 7.72
C VAL A 277 -16.17 -4.69 7.46
N SER A 278 -15.27 -5.54 7.91
CA SER A 278 -13.85 -5.48 7.56
C SER A 278 -13.49 -6.72 6.76
N THR A 279 -12.56 -6.56 5.84
CA THR A 279 -12.06 -7.69 5.06
C THR A 279 -10.68 -8.06 5.56
N THR A 280 -10.52 -9.29 6.01
CA THR A 280 -9.23 -9.86 6.41
C THR A 280 -8.67 -10.74 5.29
N SER A 281 -7.42 -10.45 4.89
CA SER A 281 -6.67 -11.34 4.02
C SER A 281 -6.13 -12.52 4.83
N LEU A 282 -6.67 -13.71 4.62
CA LEU A 282 -6.12 -14.95 5.19
C LEU A 282 -4.79 -15.36 4.54
N GLY A 283 -4.42 -14.72 3.41
CA GLY A 283 -3.29 -15.10 2.58
C GLY A 283 -1.89 -14.81 3.17
N PRO A 284 -1.59 -13.57 3.63
CA PRO A 284 -0.22 -13.21 4.04
C PRO A 284 0.26 -13.96 5.28
N SER A 285 -0.59 -14.17 6.28
CA SER A 285 -0.19 -14.86 7.52
C SER A 285 0.15 -16.33 7.32
N PHE A 286 -0.59 -17.03 6.46
CA PHE A 286 -0.33 -18.44 6.17
C PHE A 286 0.89 -18.61 5.24
N MET A 287 1.00 -17.79 4.20
CA MET A 287 2.15 -17.80 3.28
C MET A 287 3.43 -17.29 3.93
N SER A 288 3.37 -16.28 4.81
CA SER A 288 4.56 -15.77 5.52
C SER A 288 5.13 -16.81 6.50
N PHE A 289 4.31 -17.68 7.06
CA PHE A 289 4.78 -18.80 7.89
C PHE A 289 5.67 -19.76 7.07
N PHE A 290 5.27 -20.10 5.85
CA PHE A 290 6.08 -20.95 4.97
C PHE A 290 7.31 -20.22 4.42
N GLN A 291 7.23 -18.91 4.18
CA GLN A 291 8.35 -18.10 3.72
C GLN A 291 9.41 -17.97 4.82
N LYS A 292 9.02 -17.63 6.05
CA LYS A 292 9.93 -17.61 7.21
C LYS A 292 10.58 -18.97 7.50
N ALA A 293 9.86 -20.07 7.29
CA ALA A 293 10.43 -21.41 7.43
C ALA A 293 11.47 -21.75 6.34
N LYS A 294 11.39 -21.12 5.17
CA LYS A 294 12.36 -21.25 4.07
C LYS A 294 13.60 -20.37 4.32
N ASP A 295 13.40 -19.15 4.80
CA ASP A 295 14.49 -18.19 5.07
C ASP A 295 15.37 -18.62 6.25
N TYR A 296 14.81 -19.34 7.24
CA TYR A 296 15.57 -19.90 8.37
C TYR A 296 16.59 -20.99 7.95
N ARG A 297 16.49 -21.52 6.72
CA ARG A 297 17.44 -22.51 6.17
C ARG A 297 18.62 -21.90 5.39
N GLN A 298 18.58 -20.60 5.10
CA GLN A 298 19.65 -19.91 4.38
C GLN A 298 20.47 -19.10 5.36
N GLY A 299 21.60 -19.66 5.82
CA GLY A 299 22.55 -18.93 6.66
C GLY A 299 23.01 -17.64 5.97
N SER A 300 23.02 -16.55 6.72
CA SER A 300 23.45 -15.23 6.25
C SER A 300 24.95 -15.25 5.93
N SER A 301 25.30 -15.28 4.65
CA SER A 301 26.63 -14.90 4.20
C SER A 301 26.67 -13.39 3.95
N ASP A 302 27.83 -12.74 4.18
CA ASP A 302 28.01 -11.30 3.90
C ASP A 302 27.61 -10.92 2.47
N LEU A 303 27.75 -11.85 1.53
CA LEU A 303 27.26 -11.70 0.15
C LEU A 303 25.73 -11.63 0.05
N ALA A 304 24.99 -12.32 0.91
CA ALA A 304 23.52 -12.29 0.92
C ALA A 304 23.03 -10.94 1.45
N ILE A 305 23.71 -10.35 2.43
CA ILE A 305 23.41 -9.02 2.97
C ILE A 305 23.65 -7.95 1.90
N ILE A 306 24.77 -8.01 1.20
CA ILE A 306 25.10 -7.07 0.10
C ILE A 306 24.08 -7.22 -1.03
N LYS A 307 23.74 -8.44 -1.41
CA LYS A 307 22.74 -8.71 -2.44
C LYS A 307 21.37 -8.18 -2.04
N GLU A 308 20.91 -8.44 -0.81
CA GLU A 308 19.63 -7.93 -0.30
C GLU A 308 19.62 -6.39 -0.27
N PHE A 309 20.74 -5.75 0.07
CA PHE A 309 20.90 -4.30 0.02
C PHE A 309 20.81 -3.76 -1.42
N MET A 310 21.44 -4.43 -2.38
CA MET A 310 21.36 -4.05 -3.80
C MET A 310 19.98 -4.29 -4.40
N ASP A 311 19.32 -5.39 -4.07
CA ASP A 311 17.98 -5.73 -4.58
C ASP A 311 16.88 -4.81 -4.03
N LYS A 312 17.08 -4.22 -2.85
CA LYS A 312 16.15 -3.25 -2.23
C LYS A 312 16.31 -1.82 -2.75
N ASN A 313 17.41 -1.50 -3.44
CA ASN A 313 17.63 -0.18 -4.03
C ASN A 313 16.96 -0.06 -5.39
N THR A 314 15.65 0.14 -5.40
CA THR A 314 14.92 0.45 -6.63
C THR A 314 15.02 1.94 -6.92
N LEU A 315 15.55 2.29 -8.10
CA LEU A 315 15.59 3.66 -8.63
C LEU A 315 14.18 4.11 -9.03
N SER A 316 13.35 4.37 -8.06
CA SER A 316 11.99 4.90 -8.31
C SER A 316 11.65 6.01 -7.33
N PRO A 317 10.96 7.07 -7.76
CA PRO A 317 10.43 8.09 -6.85
C PRO A 317 9.49 7.46 -5.84
N MET A 318 9.60 7.86 -4.58
CA MET A 318 8.81 7.35 -3.48
C MET A 318 8.13 8.48 -2.71
N TYR A 319 6.89 8.26 -2.32
CA TYR A 319 6.19 8.99 -1.27
C TYR A 319 6.44 8.21 0.03
N LEU A 320 7.59 8.44 0.65
CA LEU A 320 7.99 7.69 1.84
C LEU A 320 8.56 8.62 2.91
N TYR A 321 8.09 8.46 4.14
CA TYR A 321 8.65 9.16 5.29
C TYR A 321 10.01 8.53 5.67
N GLY A 322 11.08 9.32 5.55
CA GLY A 322 12.46 8.84 5.71
C GLY A 322 12.82 8.30 7.10
N GLY A 323 12.07 8.67 8.15
CA GLY A 323 12.27 8.13 9.50
C GLY A 323 11.87 6.66 9.68
N ALA A 324 11.21 6.04 8.69
CA ALA A 324 10.76 4.65 8.77
C ALA A 324 11.85 3.60 8.41
N TYR A 325 13.04 4.03 7.99
CA TYR A 325 14.16 3.14 7.61
C TYR A 325 15.07 2.72 8.76
N GLY A 326 14.71 3.01 10.00
CA GLY A 326 15.53 2.71 11.15
C GLY A 326 15.15 1.42 11.87
N LYS A 327 15.25 0.24 11.22
CA LYS A 327 15.43 -1.07 11.92
C LYS A 327 15.97 -2.12 10.96
#